data_a7254ecc3a75d5221fa96a0d82d0f3f1
#
_entry.id   a7254ecc3a75d5221fa96a0d82d0f3f1
#
_cell.length_a   1.000
_cell.length_b   1.000
_cell.length_c   1.000
_cell.angle_alpha   90.00
_cell.angle_beta   90.00
_cell.angle_gamma   90.00
#
_symmetry.space_group_name_H-M   'P 1'
#
loop_
_entity.id
_entity.type
_entity.pdbx_description
1 polymer ?
#
loop_
_entity_poly.entity_id
_entity_poly.type
_entity_poly.pdbx_seq_one_letter_code
_entity_poly.pdbx_strand_id
1 'polypeptide(L)'
;ITEIAERRYVTDDLVTSDLASEAAEAAVTHSGIDPETLDYIIVAHNFGDVSAENRRLDFCPTLAARVKERLGIHNPSCIAYDLPFGCPGWVQAMIQTDYFLKSGDASRALIIGAETLSRVCDPHDRDSMIYSDGAGAAVLEARESDSPVGVLAHVPSGRSWRWGARRCRWLPRRAGPG
;
A
#
# COMPACT_ATOMS: atom_id res chain seq x y z
N ILE A 1 0.91 -23.50 16.36
CA ILE A 1 0.60 -22.66 17.52
C ILE A 1 1.29 -21.32 17.25
N THR A 2 0.54 -20.22 17.29
CA THR A 2 1.01 -18.91 16.85
C THR A 2 1.68 -18.10 17.97
N GLU A 3 1.54 -18.52 19.23
CA GLU A 3 1.98 -17.78 20.43
C GLU A 3 1.41 -16.34 20.54
N ILE A 4 0.31 -16.08 19.83
CA ILE A 4 -0.38 -14.79 19.86
C ILE A 4 -1.20 -14.71 21.14
N ALA A 5 -0.84 -13.78 22.02
CA ALA A 5 -1.52 -13.58 23.30
C ALA A 5 -2.80 -12.71 23.15
N GLU A 6 -2.77 -11.71 22.27
CA GLU A 6 -3.88 -10.79 22.04
C GLU A 6 -3.88 -10.26 20.61
N ARG A 7 -5.03 -9.77 20.16
CA ARG A 7 -5.19 -9.00 18.90
C ARG A 7 -5.87 -7.68 19.19
N ARG A 8 -5.53 -6.69 18.38
CA ARG A 8 -6.14 -5.36 18.45
C ARG A 8 -7.09 -5.18 17.29
N TYR A 9 -8.28 -4.76 17.61
CA TYR A 9 -9.34 -4.47 16.67
C TYR A 9 -9.81 -3.03 16.84
N VAL A 10 -10.24 -2.42 15.74
CA VAL A 10 -10.83 -1.08 15.76
C VAL A 10 -12.17 -1.08 16.48
N THR A 11 -12.52 0.07 17.04
CA THR A 11 -13.84 0.37 17.55
C THR A 11 -14.85 0.56 16.41
N ASP A 12 -16.12 0.48 16.70
CA ASP A 12 -17.18 0.47 15.66
C ASP A 12 -17.29 1.75 14.83
N ASP A 13 -16.77 2.86 15.33
CA ASP A 13 -16.72 4.17 14.70
C ASP A 13 -15.58 4.36 13.69
N LEU A 14 -14.60 3.46 13.66
CA LEU A 14 -13.46 3.52 12.75
C LEU A 14 -13.59 2.51 11.60
N VAL A 15 -13.10 2.90 10.44
CA VAL A 15 -12.98 2.05 9.24
C VAL A 15 -11.54 2.04 8.71
N THR A 16 -11.29 1.26 7.67
CA THR A 16 -9.94 1.06 7.10
C THR A 16 -9.31 2.38 6.65
N SER A 17 -10.09 3.28 6.04
CA SER A 17 -9.58 4.59 5.59
C SER A 17 -9.21 5.53 6.74
N ASP A 18 -9.79 5.35 7.95
CA ASP A 18 -9.39 6.11 9.13
C ASP A 18 -7.98 5.71 9.56
N LEU A 19 -7.73 4.40 9.71
CA LEU A 19 -6.41 3.89 10.04
C LEU A 19 -5.37 4.25 8.98
N ALA A 20 -5.75 4.13 7.70
CA ALA A 20 -4.87 4.51 6.59
C ALA A 20 -4.46 5.98 6.67
N SER A 21 -5.41 6.87 7.02
CA SER A 21 -5.17 8.31 7.14
C SER A 21 -4.27 8.65 8.31
N GLU A 22 -4.47 8.03 9.48
CA GLU A 22 -3.60 8.23 10.64
C GLU A 22 -2.16 7.77 10.35
N ALA A 23 -2.00 6.60 9.73
CA ALA A 23 -0.68 6.11 9.34
C ALA A 23 -0.02 7.02 8.28
N ALA A 24 -0.79 7.54 7.34
CA ALA A 24 -0.35 8.47 6.31
C ALA A 24 0.14 9.79 6.91
N GLU A 25 -0.66 10.40 7.81
CA GLU A 25 -0.31 11.64 8.52
C GLU A 25 0.98 11.48 9.33
N ALA A 26 1.11 10.37 10.05
CA ALA A 26 2.32 10.06 10.81
C ALA A 26 3.54 9.93 9.88
N ALA A 27 3.41 9.25 8.74
CA ALA A 27 4.51 9.05 7.79
C ALA A 27 4.93 10.38 7.12
N VAL A 28 3.98 11.21 6.69
CA VAL A 28 4.23 12.53 6.11
C VAL A 28 4.91 13.44 7.13
N THR A 29 4.38 13.51 8.35
CA THR A 29 4.97 14.30 9.44
C THR A 29 6.40 13.85 9.75
N HIS A 30 6.63 12.54 9.86
CA HIS A 30 7.95 11.99 10.15
C HIS A 30 8.96 12.25 9.02
N SER A 31 8.51 12.21 7.76
CA SER A 31 9.37 12.47 6.60
C SER A 31 9.75 13.94 6.44
N GLY A 32 8.94 14.86 6.98
CA GLY A 32 9.12 16.30 6.86
C GLY A 32 8.89 16.86 5.46
N ILE A 33 8.28 16.09 4.55
CA ILE A 33 7.96 16.58 3.20
C ILE A 33 6.71 17.45 3.22
N ASP A 34 6.60 18.33 2.22
CA ASP A 34 5.33 18.96 1.91
C ASP A 34 4.42 17.95 1.19
N PRO A 35 3.24 17.60 1.74
CA PRO A 35 2.34 16.64 1.14
C PRO A 35 1.86 17.02 -0.27
N GLU A 36 1.84 18.32 -0.60
CA GLU A 36 1.52 18.79 -1.96
C GLU A 36 2.57 18.36 -3.02
N THR A 37 3.74 17.88 -2.60
CA THR A 37 4.77 17.38 -3.49
C THR A 37 4.69 15.89 -3.80
N LEU A 38 3.66 15.20 -3.28
CA LEU A 38 3.42 13.80 -3.59
C LEU A 38 2.88 13.64 -5.01
N ASP A 39 3.46 12.69 -5.75
CA ASP A 39 3.02 12.28 -7.08
C ASP A 39 2.03 11.12 -7.00
N TYR A 40 2.22 10.20 -6.04
CA TYR A 40 1.36 9.05 -5.86
C TYR A 40 0.98 8.81 -4.39
N ILE A 41 -0.27 8.38 -4.18
CA ILE A 41 -0.75 7.79 -2.94
C ILE A 41 -1.33 6.42 -3.29
N ILE A 42 -0.76 5.35 -2.72
CA ILE A 42 -1.18 3.98 -2.99
C ILE A 42 -1.61 3.32 -1.68
N VAL A 43 -2.85 2.88 -1.60
CA VAL A 43 -3.37 2.14 -0.43
C VAL A 43 -3.56 0.67 -0.80
N ALA A 44 -2.79 -0.20 -0.17
CA ALA A 44 -2.94 -1.64 -0.31
C ALA A 44 -3.89 -2.17 0.77
N HIS A 45 -4.95 -2.87 0.34
CA HIS A 45 -5.97 -3.45 1.19
C HIS A 45 -6.68 -4.63 0.49
N ASN A 46 -7.64 -5.28 1.15
CA ASN A 46 -8.45 -6.33 0.54
C ASN A 46 -9.91 -5.89 0.30
N PHE A 47 -10.52 -5.24 1.29
CA PHE A 47 -11.97 -5.09 1.34
C PHE A 47 -12.48 -3.65 1.29
N GLY A 48 -11.58 -2.65 1.28
CA GLY A 48 -11.99 -1.25 1.40
C GLY A 48 -12.49 -0.92 2.81
N ASP A 49 -13.39 0.05 2.91
CA ASP A 49 -14.07 0.33 4.17
C ASP A 49 -15.20 -0.65 4.39
N VAL A 50 -15.26 -1.20 5.60
CA VAL A 50 -16.30 -2.15 6.00
C VAL A 50 -17.07 -1.58 7.19
N SER A 51 -18.35 -1.31 6.99
CA SER A 51 -19.22 -0.79 8.07
C SER A 51 -19.38 -1.81 9.19
N ALA A 52 -19.23 -1.35 10.44
CA ALA A 52 -19.50 -2.17 11.62
C ALA A 52 -20.97 -2.61 11.71
N GLU A 53 -21.89 -1.70 11.34
CA GLU A 53 -23.33 -1.91 11.51
C GLU A 53 -23.89 -3.01 10.62
N ASN A 54 -23.48 -3.04 9.36
CA ASN A 54 -24.12 -3.90 8.36
C ASN A 54 -23.15 -4.70 7.49
N ARG A 55 -21.84 -4.59 7.76
CA ARG A 55 -20.73 -5.23 7.02
C ARG A 55 -20.72 -4.91 5.52
N ARG A 56 -21.30 -3.80 5.11
CA ARG A 56 -21.24 -3.34 3.72
C ARG A 56 -19.86 -2.84 3.40
N LEU A 57 -19.40 -3.23 2.22
CA LEU A 57 -18.15 -2.79 1.63
C LEU A 57 -18.36 -1.45 0.92
N ASP A 58 -17.41 -0.53 1.09
CA ASP A 58 -17.39 0.75 0.40
C ASP A 58 -16.01 0.97 -0.23
N PHE A 59 -15.97 0.96 -1.56
CA PHE A 59 -14.76 1.08 -2.37
C PHE A 59 -14.65 2.41 -3.12
N CYS A 60 -15.72 3.20 -3.15
CA CYS A 60 -15.76 4.40 -3.99
C CYS A 60 -16.29 5.61 -3.21
N PRO A 61 -15.49 6.69 -3.09
CA PRO A 61 -14.14 6.85 -3.67
C PRO A 61 -13.12 5.89 -3.06
N THR A 62 -12.00 5.67 -3.75
CA THR A 62 -10.92 4.79 -3.28
C THR A 62 -10.42 5.22 -1.90
N LEU A 63 -9.88 4.30 -1.11
CA LEU A 63 -9.28 4.64 0.18
C LEU A 63 -8.15 5.66 0.02
N ALA A 64 -7.35 5.52 -1.04
CA ALA A 64 -6.29 6.47 -1.36
C ALA A 64 -6.83 7.88 -1.62
N ALA A 65 -7.99 8.01 -2.28
CA ALA A 65 -8.64 9.31 -2.50
C ALA A 65 -9.14 9.92 -1.18
N ARG A 66 -9.68 9.09 -0.27
CA ARG A 66 -10.09 9.53 1.08
C ARG A 66 -8.89 10.00 1.90
N VAL A 67 -7.77 9.28 1.84
CA VAL A 67 -6.52 9.69 2.48
C VAL A 67 -6.02 11.01 1.90
N LYS A 68 -6.03 11.17 0.57
CA LYS A 68 -5.65 12.43 -0.10
C LYS A 68 -6.46 13.61 0.40
N GLU A 69 -7.78 13.44 0.49
CA GLU A 69 -8.70 14.47 1.01
C GLU A 69 -8.38 14.81 2.46
N ARG A 70 -8.21 13.81 3.33
CA ARG A 70 -7.92 14.03 4.77
C ARG A 70 -6.57 14.69 5.02
N LEU A 71 -5.57 14.41 4.19
CA LEU A 71 -4.28 15.11 4.22
C LEU A 71 -4.35 16.54 3.66
N GLY A 72 -5.51 16.95 3.12
CA GLY A 72 -5.69 18.28 2.54
C GLY A 72 -4.89 18.51 1.27
N ILE A 73 -4.56 17.47 0.51
CA ILE A 73 -3.74 17.59 -0.71
C ILE A 73 -4.63 18.03 -1.87
N HIS A 74 -4.36 19.22 -2.39
CA HIS A 74 -5.07 19.82 -3.51
C HIS A 74 -4.36 19.63 -4.85
N ASN A 75 -3.12 19.15 -4.86
CA ASN A 75 -2.36 18.88 -6.08
C ASN A 75 -3.15 17.94 -7.02
N PRO A 76 -3.61 18.45 -8.21
CA PRO A 76 -4.38 17.63 -9.15
C PRO A 76 -3.53 16.55 -9.83
N SER A 77 -2.20 16.71 -9.83
CA SER A 77 -1.26 15.74 -10.41
C SER A 77 -0.95 14.59 -9.47
N CYS A 78 -1.30 14.68 -8.19
CA CYS A 78 -1.14 13.58 -7.25
C CYS A 78 -2.18 12.49 -7.52
N ILE A 79 -1.73 11.35 -8.02
CA ILE A 79 -2.55 10.19 -8.38
C ILE A 79 -2.80 9.34 -7.14
N ALA A 80 -4.07 9.16 -6.77
CA ALA A 80 -4.47 8.36 -5.62
C ALA A 80 -5.29 7.13 -6.07
N TYR A 81 -4.76 5.92 -5.80
CA TYR A 81 -5.44 4.68 -6.18
C TYR A 81 -5.21 3.56 -5.16
N ASP A 82 -6.13 2.60 -5.16
CA ASP A 82 -6.07 1.43 -4.32
C ASP A 82 -5.44 0.23 -5.03
N LEU A 83 -4.78 -0.61 -4.23
CA LEU A 83 -4.18 -1.86 -4.67
C LEU A 83 -4.78 -3.04 -3.88
N PRO A 84 -5.91 -3.61 -4.32
CA PRO A 84 -6.48 -4.83 -3.73
C PRO A 84 -5.60 -6.02 -4.07
N PHE A 85 -4.73 -6.46 -3.14
CA PHE A 85 -3.69 -7.45 -3.45
C PHE A 85 -3.46 -8.49 -2.35
N GLY A 86 -4.17 -8.44 -1.26
CA GLY A 86 -3.94 -9.32 -0.10
C GLY A 86 -2.71 -8.94 0.73
N CYS A 87 -2.24 -9.86 1.58
CA CYS A 87 -1.16 -9.62 2.53
C CYS A 87 0.14 -9.04 1.93
N PRO A 88 0.59 -9.41 0.72
CA PRO A 88 1.78 -8.83 0.11
C PRO A 88 1.52 -7.47 -0.60
N GLY A 89 0.33 -6.90 -0.48
CA GLY A 89 -0.06 -5.67 -1.17
C GLY A 89 0.86 -4.49 -0.90
N TRP A 90 1.26 -4.27 0.35
CA TRP A 90 2.20 -3.21 0.69
C TRP A 90 3.57 -3.39 0.01
N VAL A 91 4.07 -4.62 -0.04
CA VAL A 91 5.33 -4.93 -0.77
C VAL A 91 5.15 -4.70 -2.27
N GLN A 92 3.99 -5.05 -2.83
CA GLN A 92 3.70 -4.80 -4.24
C GLN A 92 3.60 -3.30 -4.55
N ALA A 93 2.99 -2.50 -3.65
CA ALA A 93 2.97 -1.04 -3.75
C ALA A 93 4.40 -0.46 -3.73
N MET A 94 5.27 -0.97 -2.86
CA MET A 94 6.68 -0.57 -2.82
C MET A 94 7.40 -0.88 -4.14
N ILE A 95 7.18 -2.07 -4.72
CA ILE A 95 7.78 -2.46 -5.99
C ILE A 95 7.30 -1.55 -7.14
N GLN A 96 6.00 -1.25 -7.21
CA GLN A 96 5.46 -0.33 -8.21
C GLN A 96 6.06 1.06 -8.06
N THR A 97 6.11 1.56 -6.83
CA THR A 97 6.70 2.87 -6.53
C THR A 97 8.18 2.93 -6.91
N ASP A 98 8.96 1.87 -6.62
CA ASP A 98 10.37 1.79 -7.03
C ASP A 98 10.53 1.91 -8.55
N TYR A 99 9.63 1.32 -9.33
CA TYR A 99 9.62 1.51 -10.79
C TYR A 99 9.28 2.94 -11.20
N PHE A 100 8.30 3.58 -10.57
CA PHE A 100 7.92 4.96 -10.88
C PHE A 100 9.06 5.94 -10.57
N LEU A 101 9.71 5.78 -9.41
CA LEU A 101 10.85 6.60 -9.01
C LEU A 101 12.05 6.40 -9.95
N LYS A 102 12.39 5.15 -10.29
CA LYS A 102 13.50 4.82 -11.20
C LYS A 102 13.28 5.23 -12.65
N SER A 103 12.04 5.27 -13.11
CA SER A 103 11.70 5.75 -14.46
C SER A 103 11.67 7.26 -14.57
N GLY A 104 11.62 7.97 -13.44
CA GLY A 104 11.42 9.41 -13.40
C GLY A 104 9.94 9.84 -13.57
N ASP A 105 9.00 8.89 -13.54
CA ASP A 105 7.56 9.16 -13.56
C ASP A 105 7.06 9.79 -12.26
N ALA A 106 7.77 9.53 -11.17
CA ALA A 106 7.51 10.11 -9.86
C ALA A 106 8.81 10.53 -9.18
N SER A 107 8.71 11.54 -8.32
CA SER A 107 9.75 11.96 -7.40
C SER A 107 9.46 11.52 -5.97
N ARG A 108 8.19 11.50 -5.57
CA ARG A 108 7.72 11.14 -4.23
C ARG A 108 6.42 10.37 -4.27
N ALA A 109 6.32 9.35 -3.45
CA ALA A 109 5.10 8.59 -3.27
C ALA A 109 4.87 8.18 -1.82
N LEU A 110 3.61 8.13 -1.43
CA LEU A 110 3.15 7.62 -0.15
C LEU A 110 2.51 6.25 -0.38
N ILE A 111 3.04 5.23 0.27
CA ILE A 111 2.48 3.88 0.23
C ILE A 111 1.92 3.51 1.60
N ILE A 112 0.75 2.90 1.61
CA ILE A 112 0.00 2.57 2.81
C ILE A 112 -0.49 1.13 2.68
N GLY A 113 -0.32 0.34 3.74
CA GLY A 113 -1.03 -0.91 3.92
C GLY A 113 -2.03 -0.72 5.05
N ALA A 114 -3.29 -1.01 4.82
CA ALA A 114 -4.34 -0.83 5.83
C ALA A 114 -5.41 -1.91 5.69
N GLU A 115 -5.92 -2.38 6.84
CA GLU A 115 -6.98 -3.38 6.83
C GLU A 115 -7.75 -3.41 8.16
N THR A 116 -9.03 -3.71 8.09
CA THR A 116 -9.91 -3.99 9.23
C THR A 116 -10.52 -5.39 9.09
N LEU A 117 -9.67 -6.42 9.17
CA LEU A 117 -10.08 -7.82 8.96
C LEU A 117 -11.05 -8.33 10.02
N SER A 118 -11.09 -7.74 11.21
CA SER A 118 -12.08 -8.05 12.24
C SER A 118 -13.52 -7.90 11.74
N ARG A 119 -13.74 -7.03 10.72
CA ARG A 119 -15.06 -6.78 10.13
C ARG A 119 -15.55 -7.90 9.21
N VAL A 120 -14.65 -8.72 8.67
CA VAL A 120 -14.97 -9.75 7.66
C VAL A 120 -14.69 -11.15 8.16
N CYS A 121 -13.82 -11.33 9.16
CA CYS A 121 -13.52 -12.62 9.75
C CYS A 121 -14.72 -13.17 10.54
N ASP A 122 -14.90 -14.49 10.52
CA ASP A 122 -15.84 -15.18 11.40
C ASP A 122 -15.25 -15.25 12.82
N PRO A 123 -15.88 -14.62 13.83
CA PRO A 123 -15.38 -14.64 15.21
C PRO A 123 -15.43 -16.05 15.84
N HIS A 124 -16.18 -17.00 15.24
CA HIS A 124 -16.27 -18.39 15.70
C HIS A 124 -15.20 -19.28 15.05
N ASP A 125 -14.48 -18.78 14.05
CA ASP A 125 -13.35 -19.48 13.47
C ASP A 125 -12.11 -19.28 14.33
N ARG A 126 -11.55 -20.39 14.82
CA ARG A 126 -10.31 -20.40 15.62
C ARG A 126 -9.16 -19.70 14.88
N ASP A 127 -9.10 -19.80 13.56
CA ASP A 127 -8.02 -19.25 12.75
C ASP A 127 -8.17 -17.72 12.55
N SER A 128 -9.31 -17.14 12.92
CA SER A 128 -9.52 -15.68 12.91
C SER A 128 -8.53 -14.93 13.81
N MET A 129 -8.00 -15.58 14.84
CA MET A 129 -6.95 -15.05 15.72
C MET A 129 -5.63 -14.72 14.99
N ILE A 130 -5.45 -15.18 13.77
CA ILE A 130 -4.26 -14.85 12.96
C ILE A 130 -4.31 -13.37 12.52
N TYR A 131 -5.49 -12.79 12.37
CA TYR A 131 -5.72 -11.46 11.82
C TYR A 131 -5.89 -10.40 12.91
N SER A 132 -5.47 -9.20 12.58
CA SER A 132 -5.61 -8.01 13.41
C SER A 132 -5.98 -6.84 12.48
N ASP A 133 -6.50 -5.77 13.05
CA ASP A 133 -6.70 -4.51 12.35
C ASP A 133 -5.45 -3.65 12.48
N GLY A 134 -5.21 -2.81 11.49
CA GLY A 134 -4.08 -1.89 11.55
C GLY A 134 -3.74 -1.25 10.21
N ALA A 135 -2.86 -0.28 10.27
CA ALA A 135 -2.27 0.36 9.10
C ALA A 135 -0.80 0.72 9.35
N GLY A 136 -0.06 0.81 8.26
CA GLY A 136 1.31 1.32 8.24
C GLY A 136 1.58 2.04 6.93
N ALA A 137 2.38 3.10 6.97
CA ALA A 137 2.69 3.91 5.81
C ALA A 137 4.17 4.24 5.71
N ALA A 138 4.64 4.50 4.50
CA ALA A 138 5.98 4.98 4.23
C ALA A 138 5.99 5.98 3.08
N VAL A 139 6.80 7.02 3.19
CA VAL A 139 7.12 7.93 2.10
C VAL A 139 8.38 7.42 1.40
N LEU A 140 8.32 7.29 0.07
CA LEU A 140 9.46 7.00 -0.78
C LEU A 140 9.80 8.23 -1.60
N GLU A 141 11.08 8.53 -1.71
CA GLU A 141 11.58 9.66 -2.48
C GLU A 141 12.75 9.23 -3.37
N ALA A 142 12.76 9.69 -4.61
CA ALA A 142 13.91 9.56 -5.50
C ALA A 142 15.01 10.53 -5.06
N ARG A 143 16.21 10.01 -4.79
CA ARG A 143 17.39 10.80 -4.45
C ARG A 143 18.60 10.33 -5.23
N GLU A 144 19.40 11.27 -5.70
CA GLU A 144 20.73 10.95 -6.20
C GLU A 144 21.65 10.57 -5.02
N SER A 145 22.45 9.53 -5.21
CA SER A 145 23.38 9.05 -4.21
C SER A 145 24.61 8.42 -4.86
N ASP A 146 25.77 8.67 -4.31
CA ASP A 146 27.05 8.07 -4.76
C ASP A 146 27.15 6.57 -4.39
N SER A 147 26.26 6.09 -3.55
CA SER A 147 26.19 4.69 -3.13
C SER A 147 24.76 4.17 -3.24
N PRO A 148 24.57 2.85 -3.49
CA PRO A 148 23.24 2.26 -3.53
C PRO A 148 22.52 2.40 -2.18
N VAL A 149 21.34 3.04 -2.16
CA VAL A 149 20.49 3.25 -0.98
C VAL A 149 19.04 2.92 -1.29
N GLY A 150 18.23 2.67 -0.27
CA GLY A 150 16.81 2.37 -0.42
C GLY A 150 16.54 0.96 -0.98
N VAL A 151 15.63 0.84 -1.94
CA VAL A 151 15.27 -0.44 -2.57
C VAL A 151 16.35 -0.83 -3.58
N LEU A 152 17.25 -1.72 -3.19
CA LEU A 152 18.39 -2.14 -4.02
C LEU A 152 17.98 -3.14 -5.10
N ALA A 153 17.09 -4.07 -4.76
CA ALA A 153 16.57 -5.09 -5.67
C ALA A 153 15.25 -5.66 -5.13
N HIS A 154 14.43 -6.13 -6.03
CA HIS A 154 13.24 -6.91 -5.71
C HIS A 154 13.06 -8.03 -6.74
N VAL A 155 12.51 -9.14 -6.30
CA VAL A 155 12.21 -10.29 -7.16
C VAL A 155 10.73 -10.62 -7.00
N PRO A 156 9.86 -10.19 -7.92
CA PRO A 156 8.48 -10.62 -7.91
C PRO A 156 8.42 -12.11 -8.23
N SER A 157 7.96 -12.93 -7.30
CA SER A 157 7.74 -14.34 -7.53
C SER A 157 6.31 -14.72 -7.18
N GLY A 158 5.52 -15.03 -8.21
CA GLY A 158 4.21 -15.65 -8.07
C GLY A 158 4.33 -17.14 -8.41
N ARG A 159 4.11 -18.03 -7.45
CA ARG A 159 3.88 -19.44 -7.76
C ARG A 159 2.40 -19.64 -8.05
N SER A 160 2.00 -19.51 -9.31
CA SER A 160 0.74 -20.12 -9.72
C SER A 160 0.95 -21.63 -9.84
N TRP A 161 0.14 -22.40 -9.16
CA TRP A 161 0.02 -23.82 -9.40
C TRP A 161 -0.34 -24.05 -10.88
N ARG A 162 0.60 -24.53 -11.69
CA ARG A 162 0.47 -24.94 -13.09
C ARG A 162 0.52 -23.86 -14.19
N TRP A 163 1.58 -23.07 -14.25
CA TRP A 163 2.02 -22.56 -15.56
C TRP A 163 3.52 -22.72 -15.67
N GLY A 164 3.94 -23.49 -16.68
CA GLY A 164 5.35 -23.77 -16.93
C GLY A 164 6.18 -22.50 -17.00
N ALA A 165 7.32 -22.53 -16.31
CA ALA A 165 8.27 -21.43 -16.20
C ALA A 165 8.66 -20.88 -17.57
N ARG A 166 7.99 -19.84 -18.03
CA ARG A 166 8.55 -18.96 -19.05
C ARG A 166 9.50 -18.01 -18.34
N ARG A 167 10.78 -18.24 -18.50
CA ARG A 167 11.80 -17.29 -18.08
C ARG A 167 11.54 -15.99 -18.83
N CYS A 168 11.18 -14.90 -18.14
CA CYS A 168 11.28 -13.56 -18.69
C CYS A 168 12.76 -13.32 -18.98
N ARG A 169 13.17 -13.48 -20.25
CA ARG A 169 14.45 -12.96 -20.71
C ARG A 169 14.32 -11.44 -20.81
N TRP A 170 15.06 -10.73 -20.02
CA TRP A 170 15.38 -9.36 -20.30
C TRP A 170 16.05 -9.30 -21.68
N LEU A 171 15.36 -8.73 -22.66
CA LEU A 171 15.97 -8.37 -23.92
C LEU A 171 16.79 -7.10 -23.67
N PRO A 172 18.10 -7.08 -23.94
CA PRO A 172 18.87 -5.85 -23.88
C PRO A 172 18.24 -4.84 -24.85
N ARG A 173 18.10 -3.58 -24.43
CA ARG A 173 17.70 -2.50 -25.31
C ARG A 173 18.60 -2.55 -26.55
N ARG A 174 18.01 -2.68 -27.73
CA ARG A 174 18.73 -2.48 -28.99
C ARG A 174 19.20 -1.03 -28.98
N ALA A 175 20.53 -0.84 -29.05
CA ALA A 175 21.08 0.46 -29.41
C ALA A 175 20.48 0.84 -30.77
N GLY A 176 19.82 2.00 -30.84
CA GLY A 176 19.36 2.55 -32.11
C GLY A 176 20.55 2.83 -33.02
N PRO A 177 20.35 2.80 -34.35
CA PRO A 177 21.41 3.22 -35.28
C PRO A 177 21.69 4.69 -35.05
N GLY A 178 23.00 5.03 -34.95
CA GLY A 178 23.52 6.39 -34.89
C GLY A 178 23.27 7.20 -36.16
#